data_f03f4334147b07e25d74a5974470b504
#
_entry.id   f03f4334147b07e25d74a5974470b504
#
_cell.length_a   1.000
_cell.length_b   1.000
_cell.length_c   1.000
_cell.angle_alpha   90.00
_cell.angle_beta   90.00
_cell.angle_gamma   90.00
#
_symmetry.space_group_name_H-M   'P 1'
#
loop_
_entity.id
_entity.type
_entity.pdbx_description
1 polymer ?
#
loop_
_entity_poly.entity_id
_entity_poly.type
_entity_poly.pdbx_seq_one_letter_code
_entity_poly.pdbx_strand_id
1 'polypeptide(L)'
;MKKRISMIMFICLLLSLTACGVNSGTNSNTEPSATQSQAETPPSEPAAEPTEEAAKMLVVYFSATGNTKAVAEEITRLTGADLYEIVPAVPYTDEDLNYNNNECRANQEMNNASACPAIGSEAMDVSSYDTVFIGYPIWWGTMPRIINTFLDMYDLSGKTVLPFCTSGSSGITQSVSDIRAAEPDADVRDGLRASGANDSSIENWIADNGISE
;
A
#
# COMPACT_ATOMS: atom_id res chain seq x y z
N MET A 1 -0.72 17.52 -9.20
CA MET A 1 -0.32 17.37 -10.62
C MET A 1 0.83 16.37 -10.65
N LYS A 2 0.51 15.08 -10.83
CA LYS A 2 1.52 14.01 -10.93
C LYS A 2 2.40 14.29 -12.16
N LYS A 3 3.69 14.52 -11.96
CA LYS A 3 4.65 14.67 -13.05
C LYS A 3 4.85 13.31 -13.70
N ARG A 4 4.27 13.12 -14.88
CA ARG A 4 4.54 11.95 -15.73
C ARG A 4 6.00 12.03 -16.20
N ILE A 5 6.88 11.24 -15.61
CA ILE A 5 8.23 11.03 -16.12
C ILE A 5 8.08 10.07 -17.29
N SER A 6 8.09 10.63 -18.51
CA SER A 6 8.12 9.87 -19.77
C SER A 6 9.48 9.22 -19.89
N MET A 7 9.55 7.91 -19.64
CA MET A 7 10.74 7.10 -19.87
C MET A 7 10.86 6.83 -21.38
N ILE A 8 11.70 7.60 -22.05
CA ILE A 8 12.05 7.42 -23.44
C ILE A 8 12.96 6.19 -23.52
N MET A 9 12.39 5.12 -24.08
CA MET A 9 13.06 3.86 -24.37
C MET A 9 13.95 4.06 -25.61
N PHE A 10 15.28 4.14 -25.38
CA PHE A 10 16.28 4.14 -26.44
C PHE A 10 16.43 2.69 -26.94
N ILE A 11 15.88 2.42 -28.13
CA ILE A 11 16.11 1.18 -28.86
C ILE A 11 17.44 1.37 -29.61
N CYS A 12 18.51 0.75 -29.10
CA CYS A 12 19.74 0.57 -29.88
C CYS A 12 19.64 -0.72 -30.69
N LEU A 13 19.38 -0.54 -31.98
CA LEU A 13 19.47 -1.56 -33.03
C LEU A 13 20.95 -1.74 -33.40
N LEU A 14 21.56 -2.89 -33.08
CA LEU A 14 22.84 -3.29 -33.66
C LEU A 14 22.66 -4.54 -34.48
N LEU A 15 22.66 -4.30 -35.81
CA LEU A 15 22.94 -5.32 -36.80
C LEU A 15 24.43 -5.64 -36.81
N SER A 16 24.80 -6.91 -36.81
CA SER A 16 26.04 -7.36 -37.46
C SER A 16 25.89 -8.74 -38.03
N LEU A 17 26.22 -8.78 -39.29
CA LEU A 17 26.17 -9.89 -40.24
C LEU A 17 27.33 -10.86 -40.09
N THR A 18 27.03 -12.12 -40.48
CA THR A 18 27.82 -13.06 -41.33
C THR A 18 29.14 -13.58 -40.81
N ALA A 19 29.28 -14.94 -40.78
CA ALA A 19 30.01 -15.62 -41.83
C ALA A 19 29.93 -17.16 -41.71
N CYS A 20 29.72 -17.81 -42.84
CA CYS A 20 29.74 -19.23 -43.08
C CYS A 20 31.14 -19.80 -42.93
N GLY A 21 31.23 -21.10 -42.53
CA GLY A 21 32.42 -21.90 -42.68
C GLY A 21 32.08 -23.39 -42.63
N VAL A 22 31.90 -23.96 -43.82
CA VAL A 22 31.78 -25.41 -44.11
C VAL A 22 33.16 -26.03 -44.01
N ASN A 23 33.33 -27.19 -43.37
CA ASN A 23 34.15 -28.23 -43.93
C ASN A 23 33.85 -29.63 -43.38
N SER A 24 33.77 -30.57 -44.29
CA SER A 24 33.52 -32.01 -44.20
C SER A 24 34.77 -32.77 -43.78
N GLY A 25 34.58 -33.99 -43.25
CA GLY A 25 35.64 -34.99 -43.18
C GLY A 25 35.34 -36.15 -42.22
N THR A 26 34.62 -37.06 -42.58
CA THR A 26 34.72 -38.56 -42.84
C THR A 26 35.47 -39.42 -41.85
N ASN A 27 34.76 -40.46 -41.34
CA ASN A 27 35.10 -41.86 -41.01
C ASN A 27 36.17 -42.21 -39.92
N SER A 28 35.92 -43.09 -39.00
CA SER A 28 35.70 -44.52 -39.05
C SER A 28 35.67 -45.16 -37.66
N ASN A 29 34.74 -46.07 -37.49
CA ASN A 29 34.71 -47.28 -36.69
C ASN A 29 35.86 -47.60 -35.70
N THR A 30 35.51 -47.92 -34.47
CA THR A 30 35.73 -49.25 -33.85
C THR A 30 35.07 -49.25 -32.44
N GLU A 31 34.12 -50.18 -32.23
CA GLU A 31 33.77 -50.72 -30.90
C GLU A 31 34.77 -51.90 -30.62
N PRO A 32 35.04 -52.34 -29.38
CA PRO A 32 34.05 -52.78 -28.41
C PRO A 32 34.41 -52.59 -26.91
N SER A 33 33.42 -52.92 -26.14
CA SER A 33 33.45 -53.63 -24.84
C SER A 33 33.44 -52.80 -23.53
N ALA A 34 32.30 -52.90 -22.95
CA ALA A 34 31.93 -53.12 -21.55
C ALA A 34 32.92 -52.77 -20.42
N THR A 35 32.44 -51.82 -19.56
CA THR A 35 32.49 -52.04 -18.11
C THR A 35 31.45 -51.11 -17.49
N GLN A 36 30.44 -51.68 -16.82
CA GLN A 36 29.48 -50.99 -15.97
C GLN A 36 30.23 -50.38 -14.78
N SER A 37 30.13 -49.09 -14.63
CA SER A 37 30.40 -48.44 -13.37
C SER A 37 29.11 -47.73 -12.96
N GLN A 38 28.45 -48.23 -11.95
CA GLN A 38 27.34 -47.59 -11.27
C GLN A 38 27.86 -46.28 -10.69
N ALA A 39 27.40 -45.17 -11.22
CA ALA A 39 27.48 -43.87 -10.55
C ALA A 39 26.26 -43.75 -9.65
N GLU A 40 26.49 -43.83 -8.36
CA GLU A 40 25.52 -43.47 -7.33
C GLU A 40 25.09 -42.02 -7.54
N THR A 41 23.79 -41.82 -7.71
CA THR A 41 23.15 -40.51 -7.70
C THR A 41 23.21 -39.95 -6.28
N PRO A 42 23.72 -38.76 -6.04
CA PRO A 42 23.63 -38.13 -4.73
C PRO A 42 22.16 -37.91 -4.36
N PRO A 43 21.78 -38.01 -3.08
CA PRO A 43 20.41 -37.73 -2.64
C PRO A 43 20.07 -36.29 -2.98
N SER A 44 18.98 -36.10 -3.70
CA SER A 44 18.39 -34.79 -3.94
C SER A 44 18.00 -34.21 -2.59
N GLU A 45 18.66 -33.14 -2.21
CA GLU A 45 18.32 -32.31 -1.08
C GLU A 45 16.87 -31.80 -1.30
N PRO A 46 15.95 -31.90 -0.33
CA PRO A 46 14.61 -31.40 -0.50
C PRO A 46 14.71 -29.89 -0.76
N ALA A 47 14.21 -29.45 -1.90
CA ALA A 47 14.03 -28.02 -2.16
C ALA A 47 13.19 -27.46 -1.00
N ALA A 48 13.74 -26.49 -0.27
CA ALA A 48 13.02 -25.74 0.73
C ALA A 48 11.76 -25.17 0.05
N GLU A 49 10.59 -25.54 0.55
CA GLU A 49 9.35 -24.90 0.17
C GLU A 49 9.51 -23.39 0.42
N PRO A 50 9.05 -22.51 -0.50
CA PRO A 50 9.08 -21.08 -0.25
C PRO A 50 8.23 -20.81 1.01
N THR A 51 8.87 -20.37 2.06
CA THR A 51 8.19 -19.84 3.23
C THR A 51 7.41 -18.61 2.70
N GLU A 52 6.09 -18.69 2.65
CA GLU A 52 5.25 -17.50 2.41
C GLU A 52 5.62 -16.49 3.52
N GLU A 53 6.36 -15.46 3.16
CA GLU A 53 6.56 -14.34 4.07
C GLU A 53 5.18 -13.78 4.39
N ALA A 54 4.82 -13.73 5.68
CA ALA A 54 3.53 -13.19 6.08
C ALA A 54 3.38 -11.76 5.52
N ALA A 55 2.25 -11.50 4.88
CA ALA A 55 1.97 -10.19 4.28
C ALA A 55 2.11 -9.09 5.33
N LYS A 56 2.97 -8.09 5.06
CA LYS A 56 3.19 -6.98 5.97
C LYS A 56 2.06 -5.98 5.88
N MET A 57 1.55 -5.60 7.05
CA MET A 57 0.42 -4.68 7.18
C MET A 57 0.82 -3.40 7.90
N LEU A 58 0.25 -2.29 7.46
CA LEU A 58 0.46 -0.96 8.03
C LEU A 58 -0.88 -0.30 8.34
N VAL A 59 -1.02 0.26 9.51
CA VAL A 59 -2.13 1.15 9.87
C VAL A 59 -1.64 2.59 9.87
N VAL A 60 -2.07 3.36 8.88
CA VAL A 60 -1.82 4.81 8.78
C VAL A 60 -3.06 5.54 9.25
N TYR A 61 -2.92 6.57 10.09
CA TYR A 61 -4.07 7.34 10.52
C TYR A 61 -3.76 8.81 10.78
N PHE A 62 -4.77 9.65 10.60
CA PHE A 62 -4.84 11.00 11.11
C PHE A 62 -5.95 11.10 12.16
N SER A 63 -5.66 11.73 13.30
CA SER A 63 -6.64 11.93 14.36
C SER A 63 -6.47 13.28 15.02
N ALA A 64 -7.48 14.18 14.89
CA ALA A 64 -7.44 15.49 15.52
C ALA A 64 -7.88 15.47 16.99
N THR A 65 -8.76 14.53 17.38
CA THR A 65 -9.40 14.49 18.71
C THR A 65 -9.23 13.14 19.43
N GLY A 66 -8.37 12.24 18.90
CA GLY A 66 -8.10 10.93 19.49
C GLY A 66 -9.05 9.80 19.10
N ASN A 67 -10.24 10.09 18.53
CA ASN A 67 -11.21 9.04 18.21
C ASN A 67 -10.70 8.07 17.13
N THR A 68 -10.15 8.57 16.03
CA THR A 68 -9.59 7.72 14.97
C THR A 68 -8.36 6.97 15.46
N LYS A 69 -7.52 7.60 16.30
CA LYS A 69 -6.38 6.96 16.93
C LYS A 69 -6.79 5.70 17.70
N ALA A 70 -7.83 5.78 18.52
CA ALA A 70 -8.29 4.64 19.31
C ALA A 70 -8.73 3.46 18.41
N VAL A 71 -9.37 3.74 17.27
CA VAL A 71 -9.73 2.70 16.27
C VAL A 71 -8.49 2.14 15.59
N ALA A 72 -7.53 2.99 15.22
CA ALA A 72 -6.27 2.57 14.62
C ALA A 72 -5.47 1.63 15.54
N GLU A 73 -5.38 1.96 16.81
CA GLU A 73 -4.73 1.13 17.84
C GLU A 73 -5.43 -0.22 17.99
N GLU A 74 -6.77 -0.26 17.92
CA GLU A 74 -7.53 -1.51 17.97
C GLU A 74 -7.30 -2.38 16.72
N ILE A 75 -7.31 -1.81 15.52
CA ILE A 75 -6.97 -2.53 14.28
C ILE A 75 -5.54 -3.09 14.37
N THR A 76 -4.58 -2.29 14.85
CA THR A 76 -3.20 -2.73 15.07
C THR A 76 -3.12 -3.91 16.05
N ARG A 77 -3.89 -3.86 17.14
CA ARG A 77 -3.95 -4.95 18.12
C ARG A 77 -4.50 -6.24 17.54
N LEU A 78 -5.51 -6.14 16.66
CA LEU A 78 -6.18 -7.28 16.04
C LEU A 78 -5.38 -7.89 14.88
N THR A 79 -4.54 -7.12 14.21
CA THR A 79 -3.86 -7.55 12.99
C THR A 79 -2.35 -7.72 13.14
N GLY A 80 -1.77 -7.24 14.24
CA GLY A 80 -0.31 -7.15 14.37
C GLY A 80 0.37 -6.17 13.40
N ALA A 81 -0.38 -5.32 12.72
CA ALA A 81 0.14 -4.34 11.76
C ALA A 81 1.04 -3.28 12.44
N ASP A 82 1.99 -2.73 11.71
CA ASP A 82 2.73 -1.55 12.13
C ASP A 82 1.80 -0.33 12.17
N LEU A 83 2.08 0.62 13.06
CA LEU A 83 1.25 1.81 13.26
C LEU A 83 2.01 3.08 12.88
N TYR A 84 1.39 3.95 12.06
CA TYR A 84 1.93 5.23 11.66
C TYR A 84 0.91 6.36 11.82
N GLU A 85 1.26 7.37 12.61
CA GLU A 85 0.43 8.55 12.80
C GLU A 85 0.83 9.66 11.83
N ILE A 86 -0.12 10.14 11.04
CA ILE A 86 0.02 11.37 10.26
C ILE A 86 -0.11 12.54 11.23
N VAL A 87 1.02 13.10 11.65
CA VAL A 87 1.05 14.29 12.50
C VAL A 87 1.13 15.53 11.62
N PRO A 88 0.19 16.48 11.70
CA PRO A 88 0.32 17.74 10.98
C PRO A 88 1.56 18.52 11.41
N ALA A 89 2.29 19.13 10.47
CA ALA A 89 3.44 19.97 10.79
C ALA A 89 3.08 21.16 11.71
N VAL A 90 1.84 21.63 11.59
CA VAL A 90 1.22 22.58 12.52
C VAL A 90 -0.01 21.89 13.11
N PRO A 91 -0.01 21.56 14.41
CA PRO A 91 -1.14 20.93 15.07
C PRO A 91 -2.43 21.75 14.91
N TYR A 92 -3.57 21.06 14.86
CA TYR A 92 -4.87 21.72 14.89
C TYR A 92 -5.22 22.11 16.33
N THR A 93 -5.62 23.37 16.52
CA THR A 93 -6.18 23.87 17.78
C THR A 93 -7.71 23.69 17.82
N ASP A 94 -8.33 23.88 18.98
CA ASP A 94 -9.79 23.86 19.10
C ASP A 94 -10.45 24.92 18.20
N GLU A 95 -9.81 26.10 18.03
CA GLU A 95 -10.27 27.15 17.12
C GLU A 95 -10.19 26.71 15.66
N ASP A 96 -9.13 25.97 15.29
CA ASP A 96 -8.94 25.42 13.93
C ASP A 96 -10.02 24.39 13.59
N LEU A 97 -10.57 23.71 14.58
CA LEU A 97 -11.59 22.67 14.45
C LEU A 97 -13.02 23.18 14.66
N ASN A 98 -13.21 24.45 14.96
CA ASN A 98 -14.52 25.03 15.18
C ASN A 98 -15.27 25.25 13.86
N TYR A 99 -15.89 24.19 13.34
CA TYR A 99 -16.63 24.21 12.06
C TYR A 99 -17.86 25.19 12.05
N ASN A 100 -18.25 25.76 13.18
CA ASN A 100 -19.24 26.84 13.22
C ASN A 100 -18.62 28.20 12.81
N ASN A 101 -17.31 28.32 12.79
CA ASN A 101 -16.56 29.43 12.29
C ASN A 101 -16.10 29.18 10.85
N ASN A 102 -16.68 29.88 9.87
CA ASN A 102 -16.33 29.70 8.46
C ASN A 102 -14.86 30.04 8.15
N GLU A 103 -14.21 30.84 9.01
CA GLU A 103 -12.81 31.23 8.87
C GLU A 103 -11.85 30.28 9.59
N CYS A 104 -12.32 29.22 10.26
CA CYS A 104 -11.45 28.27 10.90
C CYS A 104 -10.61 27.50 9.86
N ARG A 105 -9.43 27.06 10.25
CA ARG A 105 -8.48 26.37 9.36
C ARG A 105 -9.09 25.15 8.69
N ALA A 106 -9.80 24.30 9.43
CA ALA A 106 -10.44 23.11 8.88
C ALA A 106 -11.46 23.48 7.78
N ASN A 107 -12.28 24.51 7.98
CA ASN A 107 -13.21 25.04 6.96
C ASN A 107 -12.47 25.53 5.72
N GLN A 108 -11.40 26.31 5.89
CA GLN A 108 -10.61 26.84 4.78
C GLN A 108 -9.96 25.74 3.98
N GLU A 109 -9.36 24.73 4.64
CA GLU A 109 -8.75 23.60 4.00
C GLU A 109 -9.79 22.77 3.23
N MET A 110 -10.93 22.44 3.84
CA MET A 110 -11.96 21.62 3.18
C MET A 110 -12.62 22.33 2.00
N ASN A 111 -12.78 23.65 2.04
CA ASN A 111 -13.30 24.45 0.94
C ASN A 111 -12.28 24.67 -0.20
N ASN A 112 -11.00 24.36 0.01
CA ASN A 112 -9.95 24.46 -0.99
C ASN A 112 -9.51 23.06 -1.45
N ALA A 113 -9.92 22.66 -2.66
CA ALA A 113 -9.55 21.36 -3.21
C ALA A 113 -8.03 21.19 -3.43
N SER A 114 -7.28 22.30 -3.48
CA SER A 114 -5.81 22.28 -3.63
C SER A 114 -5.07 22.46 -2.30
N ALA A 115 -5.77 22.45 -1.17
CA ALA A 115 -5.12 22.52 0.14
C ALA A 115 -4.27 21.26 0.36
N CYS A 116 -3.04 21.47 0.80
CA CYS A 116 -2.03 20.43 1.04
C CYS A 116 -1.38 20.67 2.40
N PRO A 117 -2.10 20.39 3.52
CA PRO A 117 -1.52 20.54 4.85
C PRO A 117 -0.26 19.71 4.99
N ALA A 118 0.84 20.32 5.45
CA ALA A 118 2.12 19.63 5.56
C ALA A 118 2.08 18.57 6.67
N ILE A 119 2.68 17.42 6.40
CA ILE A 119 2.89 16.33 7.36
C ILE A 119 4.22 16.58 8.07
N GLY A 120 4.20 16.49 9.40
CA GLY A 120 5.35 16.68 10.28
C GLY A 120 5.91 15.36 10.82
N SER A 121 5.24 14.22 10.60
CA SER A 121 5.78 12.91 10.93
C SER A 121 7.03 12.62 10.11
N GLU A 122 7.94 11.81 10.65
CA GLU A 122 9.09 11.31 9.89
C GLU A 122 8.60 10.50 8.69
N ALA A 123 9.33 10.61 7.56
CA ALA A 123 9.02 9.84 6.37
C ALA A 123 9.19 8.34 6.64
N MET A 124 8.32 7.52 6.07
CA MET A 124 8.37 6.08 6.19
C MET A 124 8.53 5.41 4.82
N ASP A 125 8.98 4.18 4.81
CA ASP A 125 9.00 3.35 3.62
C ASP A 125 7.75 2.48 3.56
N VAL A 126 6.79 2.85 2.70
CA VAL A 126 5.57 2.08 2.47
C VAL A 126 5.76 0.90 1.52
N SER A 127 6.90 0.81 0.83
CA SER A 127 7.12 -0.20 -0.21
C SER A 127 7.13 -1.63 0.34
N SER A 128 7.50 -1.79 1.60
CA SER A 128 7.58 -3.09 2.27
C SER A 128 6.25 -3.67 2.75
N TYR A 129 5.14 -2.94 2.57
CA TYR A 129 3.82 -3.37 3.03
C TYR A 129 2.95 -3.77 1.84
N ASP A 130 2.16 -4.84 2.02
CA ASP A 130 1.19 -5.34 1.03
C ASP A 130 -0.20 -4.76 1.27
N THR A 131 -0.53 -4.53 2.54
CA THR A 131 -1.82 -4.00 2.99
C THR A 131 -1.64 -2.73 3.81
N VAL A 132 -2.39 -1.69 3.46
CA VAL A 132 -2.37 -0.40 4.12
C VAL A 132 -3.77 -0.01 4.57
N PHE A 133 -4.01 0.02 5.86
CA PHE A 133 -5.21 0.62 6.45
C PHE A 133 -5.03 2.14 6.50
N ILE A 134 -6.06 2.90 6.11
CA ILE A 134 -6.00 4.37 6.14
C ILE A 134 -7.16 4.91 6.97
N GLY A 135 -6.85 5.49 8.13
CA GLY A 135 -7.80 5.99 9.11
C GLY A 135 -7.90 7.52 9.18
N TYR A 136 -9.13 8.04 9.24
CA TYR A 136 -9.39 9.49 9.31
C TYR A 136 -10.76 9.82 9.92
N PRO A 137 -10.92 11.01 10.52
CA PRO A 137 -12.25 11.52 10.81
C PRO A 137 -12.92 11.98 9.52
N ILE A 138 -14.26 11.93 9.44
CA ILE A 138 -14.97 12.56 8.32
C ILE A 138 -15.13 14.06 8.60
N TRP A 139 -14.59 14.87 7.68
CA TRP A 139 -14.77 16.31 7.64
C TRP A 139 -15.53 16.70 6.38
N TRP A 140 -16.63 17.45 6.51
CA TRP A 140 -17.48 17.90 5.38
C TRP A 140 -17.84 16.77 4.39
N GLY A 141 -18.11 15.58 4.92
CA GLY A 141 -18.58 14.44 4.15
C GLY A 141 -17.49 13.60 3.47
N THR A 142 -16.21 13.98 3.59
CA THR A 142 -15.08 13.24 3.04
C THR A 142 -13.88 13.22 4.01
N MET A 143 -12.72 12.76 3.56
CA MET A 143 -11.48 12.75 4.33
C MET A 143 -10.87 14.17 4.44
N PRO A 144 -10.14 14.49 5.53
CA PRO A 144 -9.38 15.72 5.67
C PRO A 144 -8.28 15.85 4.61
N ARG A 145 -7.96 17.08 4.21
CA ARG A 145 -6.97 17.34 3.15
C ARG A 145 -5.57 16.80 3.44
N ILE A 146 -5.22 16.61 4.70
CA ILE A 146 -3.93 15.99 5.06
C ILE A 146 -3.82 14.53 4.58
N ILE A 147 -4.95 13.80 4.41
CA ILE A 147 -4.96 12.47 3.81
C ILE A 147 -4.60 12.56 2.31
N ASN A 148 -5.11 13.58 1.59
CA ASN A 148 -4.69 13.81 0.21
C ASN A 148 -3.16 14.05 0.13
N THR A 149 -2.60 14.82 1.08
CA THR A 149 -1.15 15.02 1.16
C THR A 149 -0.41 13.70 1.32
N PHE A 150 -0.90 12.79 2.19
CA PHE A 150 -0.33 11.46 2.37
C PHE A 150 -0.37 10.64 1.06
N LEU A 151 -1.54 10.57 0.39
CA LEU A 151 -1.70 9.86 -0.88
C LEU A 151 -0.82 10.44 -2.01
N ASP A 152 -0.55 11.75 -1.99
CA ASP A 152 0.37 12.38 -2.95
C ASP A 152 1.84 12.09 -2.67
N MET A 153 2.19 11.80 -1.40
CA MET A 153 3.58 11.55 -0.97
C MET A 153 4.02 10.11 -1.17
N TYR A 154 3.11 9.15 -1.03
CA TYR A 154 3.42 7.72 -1.02
C TYR A 154 2.76 7.00 -2.20
N ASP A 155 3.48 6.05 -2.79
CA ASP A 155 2.97 5.19 -3.87
C ASP A 155 2.31 3.95 -3.28
N LEU A 156 1.00 3.83 -3.46
CA LEU A 156 0.20 2.68 -3.02
C LEU A 156 -0.14 1.72 -4.15
N SER A 157 0.48 1.86 -5.33
CA SER A 157 0.24 0.98 -6.47
C SER A 157 0.47 -0.49 -6.12
N GLY A 158 -0.46 -1.35 -6.50
CA GLY A 158 -0.43 -2.79 -6.25
C GLY A 158 -0.73 -3.22 -4.82
N LYS A 159 -0.97 -2.27 -3.90
CA LYS A 159 -1.29 -2.58 -2.50
C LYS A 159 -2.80 -2.70 -2.29
N THR A 160 -3.20 -3.53 -1.31
CA THR A 160 -4.56 -3.53 -0.79
C THR A 160 -4.71 -2.34 0.17
N VAL A 161 -5.68 -1.47 -0.09
CA VAL A 161 -5.97 -0.31 0.75
C VAL A 161 -7.32 -0.49 1.43
N LEU A 162 -7.32 -0.39 2.75
CA LEU A 162 -8.47 -0.59 3.63
C LEU A 162 -8.81 0.71 4.37
N PRO A 163 -9.68 1.57 3.81
CA PRO A 163 -10.06 2.81 4.45
C PRO A 163 -10.95 2.58 5.68
N PHE A 164 -10.71 3.32 6.76
CA PHE A 164 -11.64 3.37 7.89
C PHE A 164 -11.82 4.79 8.40
N CYS A 165 -12.97 5.09 8.95
CA CYS A 165 -13.22 6.42 9.47
C CYS A 165 -13.98 6.42 10.79
N THR A 166 -13.85 7.52 11.51
CA THR A 166 -14.72 7.87 12.61
C THR A 166 -15.60 9.07 12.23
N SER A 167 -16.89 9.01 12.58
CA SER A 167 -17.83 10.07 12.24
C SER A 167 -19.04 10.04 13.17
N GLY A 168 -19.58 11.20 13.50
CA GLY A 168 -20.84 11.30 14.26
C GLY A 168 -22.04 10.74 13.48
N SER A 169 -22.12 10.98 12.17
CA SER A 169 -23.28 10.58 11.36
C SER A 169 -22.97 10.30 9.89
N SER A 170 -21.96 10.95 9.31
CA SER A 170 -21.61 10.81 7.89
C SER A 170 -21.03 9.42 7.60
N GLY A 171 -21.40 8.85 6.44
CA GLY A 171 -20.85 7.59 5.94
C GLY A 171 -19.44 7.77 5.35
N ILE A 172 -18.79 6.65 5.01
CA ILE A 172 -17.42 6.61 4.45
C ILE A 172 -17.39 6.61 2.91
N THR A 173 -18.53 6.38 2.25
CA THR A 173 -18.59 6.08 0.80
C THR A 173 -17.91 7.14 -0.07
N GLN A 174 -18.11 8.44 0.24
CA GLN A 174 -17.51 9.51 -0.54
C GLN A 174 -15.99 9.48 -0.45
N SER A 175 -15.42 9.38 0.76
CA SER A 175 -13.98 9.35 0.95
C SER A 175 -13.32 8.10 0.34
N VAL A 176 -13.98 6.94 0.35
CA VAL A 176 -13.50 5.74 -0.37
C VAL A 176 -13.45 6.00 -1.87
N SER A 177 -14.48 6.66 -2.43
CA SER A 177 -14.47 7.05 -3.86
C SER A 177 -13.34 8.02 -4.18
N ASP A 178 -13.06 8.97 -3.29
CA ASP A 178 -11.98 9.95 -3.45
C ASP A 178 -10.60 9.26 -3.40
N ILE A 179 -10.40 8.28 -2.49
CA ILE A 179 -9.17 7.48 -2.42
C ILE A 179 -8.99 6.65 -3.70
N ARG A 180 -10.04 5.96 -4.19
CA ARG A 180 -10.00 5.21 -5.45
C ARG A 180 -9.61 6.09 -6.65
N ALA A 181 -10.08 7.32 -6.66
CA ALA A 181 -9.73 8.29 -7.71
C ALA A 181 -8.28 8.78 -7.60
N ALA A 182 -7.75 8.91 -6.38
CA ALA A 182 -6.37 9.32 -6.12
C ALA A 182 -5.37 8.19 -6.40
N GLU A 183 -5.74 6.94 -6.09
CA GLU A 183 -4.91 5.74 -6.18
C GLU A 183 -5.53 4.69 -7.13
N PRO A 184 -5.56 4.95 -8.45
CA PRO A 184 -6.23 4.07 -9.42
C PRO A 184 -5.53 2.72 -9.61
N ASP A 185 -4.25 2.63 -9.22
CA ASP A 185 -3.43 1.43 -9.35
C ASP A 185 -3.36 0.61 -8.04
N ALA A 186 -4.07 1.05 -6.98
CA ALA A 186 -4.25 0.31 -5.72
C ALA A 186 -5.59 -0.44 -5.71
N ASP A 187 -5.63 -1.56 -4.97
CA ASP A 187 -6.88 -2.29 -4.70
C ASP A 187 -7.59 -1.69 -3.48
N VAL A 188 -8.35 -0.62 -3.69
CA VAL A 188 -9.07 0.09 -2.62
C VAL A 188 -10.39 -0.59 -2.32
N ARG A 189 -10.44 -1.26 -1.18
CA ARG A 189 -11.62 -2.02 -0.70
C ARG A 189 -12.71 -1.11 -0.14
N ASP A 190 -13.84 -1.72 0.21
CA ASP A 190 -14.91 -1.00 0.90
C ASP A 190 -14.47 -0.66 2.33
N GLY A 191 -14.79 0.58 2.73
CA GLY A 191 -14.32 1.12 3.98
C GLY A 191 -15.24 0.83 5.17
N LEU A 192 -14.68 0.93 6.37
CA LEU A 192 -15.40 0.82 7.63
C LEU A 192 -15.66 2.21 8.23
N ARG A 193 -16.92 2.50 8.61
CA ARG A 193 -17.21 3.58 9.55
C ARG A 193 -17.35 2.99 10.95
N ALA A 194 -16.33 3.20 11.79
CA ALA A 194 -16.35 2.74 13.18
C ALA A 194 -16.96 3.79 14.11
N SER A 195 -17.73 3.35 15.08
CA SER A 195 -18.29 4.21 16.13
C SER A 195 -17.29 4.49 17.27
N GLY A 196 -16.20 3.73 17.34
CA GLY A 196 -15.12 3.81 18.32
C GLY A 196 -14.33 2.51 18.36
N ALA A 197 -13.32 2.43 19.25
CA ALA A 197 -12.45 1.26 19.36
C ALA A 197 -13.19 -0.05 19.78
N ASN A 198 -14.29 0.07 20.49
CA ASN A 198 -15.07 -1.10 20.94
C ASN A 198 -16.16 -1.51 19.94
N ASP A 199 -16.10 -1.03 18.71
CA ASP A 199 -17.07 -1.37 17.66
C ASP A 199 -16.79 -2.79 17.15
N SER A 200 -17.71 -3.73 17.44
CA SER A 200 -17.57 -5.12 17.01
C SER A 200 -17.56 -5.30 15.47
N SER A 201 -17.90 -4.27 14.71
CA SER A 201 -17.80 -4.30 13.25
C SER A 201 -16.34 -4.28 12.78
N ILE A 202 -15.38 -3.87 13.61
CA ILE A 202 -13.96 -3.84 13.26
C ILE A 202 -13.45 -5.27 12.97
N GLU A 203 -13.67 -6.19 13.90
CA GLU A 203 -13.27 -7.60 13.76
C GLU A 203 -13.89 -8.25 12.52
N ASN A 204 -15.20 -8.06 12.32
CA ASN A 204 -15.89 -8.60 11.16
C ASN A 204 -15.34 -8.03 9.85
N TRP A 205 -15.11 -6.72 9.79
CA TRP A 205 -14.58 -6.06 8.60
C TRP A 205 -13.15 -6.53 8.27
N ILE A 206 -12.30 -6.75 9.27
CA ILE A 206 -10.95 -7.31 9.09
C ILE A 206 -11.06 -8.72 8.50
N ALA A 207 -11.92 -9.59 9.08
CA ALA A 207 -12.12 -10.94 8.61
C ALA A 207 -12.73 -11.02 7.20
N ASP A 208 -13.72 -10.16 6.88
CA ASP A 208 -14.37 -10.07 5.57
C ASP A 208 -13.37 -9.66 4.46
N ASN A 209 -12.27 -8.97 4.83
CA ASN A 209 -11.17 -8.62 3.91
C ASN A 209 -10.07 -9.70 3.84
N GLY A 210 -10.27 -10.86 4.47
CA GLY A 210 -9.35 -11.99 4.40
C GLY A 210 -8.09 -11.82 5.25
N ILE A 211 -8.13 -10.91 6.23
CA ILE A 211 -7.03 -10.69 7.18
C ILE A 211 -7.33 -11.54 8.41
N SER A 212 -6.51 -12.55 8.64
CA SER A 212 -6.53 -13.42 9.83
C SER A 212 -5.27 -13.17 10.66
N GLU A 213 -5.41 -13.34 11.99
CA GLU A 213 -4.26 -13.40 12.91
C GLU A 213 -3.23 -14.44 12.49
#